data_b887c7b919312fdfdccd18db535ce077
#
_entry.id   b887c7b919312fdfdccd18db535ce077
#
_cell.length_a   1.000
_cell.length_b   1.000
_cell.length_c   1.000
_cell.angle_alpha   90.00
_cell.angle_beta   90.00
_cell.angle_gamma   90.00
#
_symmetry.space_group_name_H-M   'P 1'
#
loop_
_entity.id
_entity.type
_entity.pdbx_description
1 polymer ?
#
loop_
_entity_poly.entity_id
_entity_poly.type
_entity_poly.pdbx_seq_one_letter_code
_entity_poly.pdbx_strand_id
1 'polypeptide(L)'
;MSDKYTALWISHSSISTFLECSRAYYLKNIYKDPKSGHKIKLMSPPLALGQAVHEVLESLSEIKTDLRFKESLLDKFEKSWVKVSGKSGGFFDKDTEYKYKTRGEEMIRRVVKNPGPL
;
A
#
# COMPACT_ATOMS: atom_id res chain seq x y z
N MET A 1 3.64 25.13 -7.35
CA MET A 1 2.63 24.73 -8.32
C MET A 1 1.26 24.97 -7.69
N SER A 2 0.49 25.91 -8.24
CA SER A 2 -0.85 26.15 -7.72
C SER A 2 -1.77 25.00 -8.13
N ASP A 3 -2.58 24.53 -7.17
CA ASP A 3 -3.58 23.53 -7.48
C ASP A 3 -4.57 24.06 -8.52
N LYS A 4 -4.91 23.23 -9.47
CA LYS A 4 -5.90 23.53 -10.48
C LYS A 4 -7.28 23.82 -9.86
N TYR A 5 -7.49 23.31 -8.67
CA TYR A 5 -8.73 23.48 -7.90
C TYR A 5 -8.39 24.11 -6.56
N THR A 6 -9.12 25.19 -6.21
CA THR A 6 -8.99 25.86 -4.92
C THR A 6 -9.83 25.19 -3.83
N ALA A 7 -10.58 24.13 -4.18
CA ALA A 7 -11.43 23.41 -3.24
C ALA A 7 -10.61 22.58 -2.25
N LEU A 8 -11.04 22.60 -0.98
CA LEU A 8 -10.45 21.75 0.06
C LEU A 8 -10.92 20.30 -0.14
N TRP A 9 -9.98 19.39 -0.29
CA TRP A 9 -10.27 17.96 -0.42
C TRP A 9 -10.34 17.31 0.96
N ILE A 10 -11.49 16.75 1.29
CA ILE A 10 -11.78 16.17 2.59
C ILE A 10 -12.22 14.72 2.39
N SER A 11 -11.64 13.81 3.18
CA SER A 11 -12.06 12.41 3.25
C SER A 11 -12.49 12.08 4.69
N HIS A 12 -13.22 10.98 4.86
CA HIS A 12 -13.62 10.52 6.19
C HIS A 12 -12.41 10.32 7.11
N SER A 13 -11.35 9.70 6.59
CA SER A 13 -10.13 9.45 7.38
C SER A 13 -9.40 10.75 7.73
N SER A 14 -9.38 11.75 6.83
CA SER A 14 -8.72 13.03 7.12
C SER A 14 -9.50 13.83 8.17
N ILE A 15 -10.82 13.78 8.15
CA ILE A 15 -11.66 14.39 9.19
C ILE A 15 -11.39 13.74 10.54
N SER A 16 -11.35 12.42 10.61
CA SER A 16 -11.04 11.68 11.83
C SER A 16 -9.68 12.09 12.39
N THR A 17 -8.67 12.18 11.53
CA THR A 17 -7.33 12.63 11.94
C THR A 17 -7.35 14.05 12.50
N PHE A 18 -8.08 14.96 11.86
CA PHE A 18 -8.22 16.34 12.33
C PHE A 18 -8.89 16.42 13.72
N LEU A 19 -9.94 15.62 13.94
CA LEU A 19 -10.63 15.59 15.24
C LEU A 19 -9.78 15.02 16.35
N GLU A 20 -8.94 14.04 16.04
CA GLU A 20 -8.00 13.48 17.02
C GLU A 20 -6.83 14.43 17.31
N CYS A 21 -6.25 15.02 16.27
CA CYS A 21 -5.10 15.92 16.38
C CYS A 21 -4.98 16.78 15.12
N SER A 22 -5.31 18.07 15.24
CA SER A 22 -5.22 19.00 14.12
C SER A 22 -3.81 19.13 13.54
N ARG A 23 -2.78 19.01 14.38
CA ARG A 23 -1.38 19.05 13.92
C ARG A 23 -1.03 17.82 13.10
N ALA A 24 -1.51 16.64 13.47
CA ALA A 24 -1.33 15.42 12.68
C ALA A 24 -2.01 15.54 11.32
N TYR A 25 -3.21 16.11 11.28
CA TYR A 25 -3.90 16.41 10.02
C TYR A 25 -3.06 17.31 9.12
N TYR A 26 -2.52 18.40 9.67
CA TYR A 26 -1.67 19.32 8.92
C TYR A 26 -0.45 18.60 8.32
N LEU A 27 0.27 17.84 9.14
CA LEU A 27 1.49 17.13 8.73
C LEU A 27 1.21 16.05 7.68
N LYS A 28 0.07 15.38 7.75
CA LYS A 28 -0.28 14.30 6.80
C LYS A 28 -0.84 14.84 5.48
N ASN A 29 -1.63 15.90 5.51
CA ASN A 29 -2.45 16.30 4.35
C ASN A 29 -2.04 17.62 3.71
N ILE A 30 -1.41 18.52 4.44
CA ILE A 30 -1.10 19.87 3.96
C ILE A 30 0.39 20.11 3.81
N TYR A 31 1.18 19.73 4.82
CA TYR A 31 2.61 19.98 4.83
C TYR A 31 3.32 19.23 3.71
N LYS A 32 4.22 19.96 3.03
CA LYS A 32 5.13 19.38 2.03
C LYS A 32 6.56 19.73 2.42
N ASP A 33 7.47 18.75 2.26
CA ASP A 33 8.89 18.99 2.52
C ASP A 33 9.41 20.09 1.58
N PRO A 34 10.01 21.17 2.10
CA PRO A 34 10.54 22.24 1.26
C PRO A 34 11.60 21.78 0.26
N LYS A 35 12.33 20.72 0.57
CA LYS A 35 13.41 20.21 -0.31
C LYS A 35 12.88 19.35 -1.44
N SER A 36 11.95 18.45 -1.15
CA SER A 36 11.42 17.48 -2.13
C SER A 36 10.11 17.93 -2.77
N GLY A 37 9.36 18.82 -2.13
CA GLY A 37 8.02 19.22 -2.56
C GLY A 37 6.96 18.15 -2.34
N HIS A 38 7.30 17.06 -1.66
CA HIS A 38 6.40 15.94 -1.43
C HIS A 38 5.85 15.93 -0.01
N LYS A 39 4.65 15.37 0.14
CA LYS A 39 4.05 15.13 1.46
C LYS A 39 4.83 14.04 2.19
N ILE A 40 4.84 14.13 3.53
CA ILE A 40 5.45 13.09 4.36
C ILE A 40 4.61 11.81 4.25
N LYS A 41 5.25 10.72 3.86
CA LYS A 41 4.65 9.40 3.87
C LYS A 41 5.36 8.54 4.89
N LEU A 42 4.61 8.07 5.87
CA LEU A 42 5.12 7.14 6.86
C LEU A 42 4.61 5.74 6.50
N MET A 43 5.53 4.85 6.23
CA MET A 43 5.19 3.44 6.00
C MET A 43 5.24 2.68 7.31
N SER A 44 4.33 1.73 7.44
CA SER A 44 4.29 0.79 8.57
C SER A 44 4.12 -0.62 8.02
N PRO A 45 4.46 -1.67 8.80
CA PRO A 45 4.29 -3.04 8.34
C PRO A 45 2.90 -3.38 7.78
N PRO A 46 1.77 -3.00 8.43
CA PRO A 46 0.45 -3.24 7.84
C PRO A 46 0.23 -2.55 6.50
N LEU A 47 0.70 -1.31 6.34
CA LEU A 47 0.58 -0.57 5.09
C LEU A 47 1.44 -1.18 3.99
N ALA A 48 2.65 -1.62 4.33
CA ALA A 48 3.55 -2.28 3.39
C ALA A 48 2.94 -3.59 2.86
N LEU A 49 2.38 -4.39 3.75
CA LEU A 49 1.67 -5.61 3.39
C LEU A 49 0.49 -5.31 2.46
N GLY A 50 -0.34 -4.34 2.84
CA GLY A 50 -1.49 -3.92 2.03
C GLY A 50 -1.07 -3.48 0.63
N GLN A 51 -0.04 -2.64 0.53
CA GLN A 51 0.46 -2.16 -0.75
C GLN A 51 0.93 -3.29 -1.65
N ALA A 52 1.73 -4.22 -1.12
CA ALA A 52 2.26 -5.34 -1.90
C ALA A 52 1.14 -6.27 -2.41
N VAL A 53 0.18 -6.61 -1.55
CA VAL A 53 -0.95 -7.46 -1.92
C VAL A 53 -1.85 -6.77 -2.95
N HIS A 54 -2.18 -5.50 -2.74
CA HIS A 54 -2.99 -4.71 -3.68
C HIS A 54 -2.35 -4.64 -5.05
N GLU A 55 -1.07 -4.39 -5.13
CA GLU A 55 -0.34 -4.30 -6.40
C GLU A 55 -0.45 -5.59 -7.20
N VAL A 56 -0.32 -6.74 -6.53
CA VAL A 56 -0.47 -8.05 -7.17
C VAL A 56 -1.89 -8.25 -7.69
N LEU A 57 -2.91 -7.95 -6.85
CA LEU A 57 -4.31 -8.15 -7.22
C LEU A 57 -4.76 -7.19 -8.32
N GLU A 58 -4.31 -5.94 -8.29
CA GLU A 58 -4.61 -4.97 -9.34
C GLU A 58 -4.02 -5.39 -10.69
N SER A 59 -2.84 -6.00 -10.70
CA SER A 59 -2.23 -6.47 -11.92
C SER A 59 -3.08 -7.50 -12.65
N LEU A 60 -3.93 -8.23 -11.93
CA LEU A 60 -4.83 -9.22 -12.54
C LEU A 60 -5.92 -8.57 -13.39
N SER A 61 -6.33 -7.34 -13.08
CA SER A 61 -7.37 -6.64 -13.85
C SER A 61 -6.91 -6.29 -15.26
N GLU A 62 -5.62 -6.16 -15.48
CA GLU A 62 -5.04 -5.86 -16.79
C GLU A 62 -4.86 -7.10 -17.67
N ILE A 63 -5.01 -8.29 -17.11
CA ILE A 63 -4.81 -9.56 -17.79
C ILE A 63 -6.16 -10.19 -18.14
N LYS A 64 -6.27 -10.80 -19.30
CA LYS A 64 -7.48 -11.54 -19.69
C LYS A 64 -7.79 -12.64 -18.67
N THR A 65 -9.07 -12.84 -18.39
CA THR A 65 -9.53 -13.77 -17.35
C THR A 65 -8.89 -15.16 -17.46
N ASP A 66 -8.79 -15.68 -18.69
CA ASP A 66 -8.23 -17.02 -18.96
C ASP A 66 -6.73 -17.13 -18.61
N LEU A 67 -6.02 -15.99 -18.61
CA LEU A 67 -4.58 -15.95 -18.44
C LEU A 67 -4.15 -15.51 -17.04
N ARG A 68 -5.08 -15.08 -16.18
CA ARG A 68 -4.77 -14.47 -14.88
C ARG A 68 -3.96 -15.36 -13.95
N PHE A 69 -4.18 -16.66 -14.00
CA PHE A 69 -3.52 -17.60 -13.11
C PHE A 69 -2.46 -18.48 -13.81
N LYS A 70 -2.11 -18.17 -15.05
CA LYS A 70 -1.04 -18.89 -15.77
C LYS A 70 0.34 -18.56 -15.20
N GLU A 71 0.56 -17.30 -14.80
CA GLU A 71 1.78 -16.91 -14.11
C GLU A 71 1.62 -17.08 -12.61
N SER A 72 2.72 -17.38 -11.94
CA SER A 72 2.73 -17.50 -10.49
C SER A 72 2.47 -16.15 -9.82
N LEU A 73 1.37 -16.03 -9.07
CA LEU A 73 1.09 -14.82 -8.29
C LEU A 73 2.08 -14.65 -7.14
N LEU A 74 2.63 -15.74 -6.64
CA LEU A 74 3.66 -15.68 -5.60
C LEU A 74 4.94 -15.01 -6.12
N ASP A 75 5.32 -15.26 -7.37
CA ASP A 75 6.46 -14.59 -7.98
C ASP A 75 6.19 -13.09 -8.15
N LYS A 76 4.97 -12.72 -8.53
CA LYS A 76 4.57 -11.31 -8.60
C LYS A 76 4.61 -10.65 -7.23
N PHE A 77 4.16 -11.37 -6.19
CA PHE A 77 4.22 -10.89 -4.82
C PHE A 77 5.67 -10.68 -4.36
N GLU A 78 6.59 -11.59 -4.67
CA GLU A 78 8.00 -11.41 -4.36
C GLU A 78 8.57 -10.12 -4.97
N LYS A 79 8.25 -9.86 -6.23
CA LYS A 79 8.68 -8.63 -6.92
C LYS A 79 8.10 -7.38 -6.27
N SER A 80 6.82 -7.40 -5.91
CA SER A 80 6.17 -6.28 -5.22
C SER A 80 6.72 -6.09 -3.82
N TRP A 81 7.05 -7.18 -3.13
CA TRP A 81 7.61 -7.11 -1.78
C TRP A 81 8.95 -6.40 -1.73
N VAL A 82 9.79 -6.56 -2.74
CA VAL A 82 11.10 -5.89 -2.81
C VAL A 82 10.95 -4.36 -2.67
N LYS A 83 9.87 -3.79 -3.20
CA LYS A 83 9.61 -2.35 -3.13
C LYS A 83 9.31 -1.85 -1.72
N VAL A 84 8.78 -2.71 -0.86
CA VAL A 84 8.35 -2.35 0.50
C VAL A 84 9.17 -3.05 1.58
N SER A 85 10.21 -3.80 1.21
CA SER A 85 11.05 -4.52 2.17
C SER A 85 11.95 -3.59 2.98
N GLY A 86 12.35 -4.06 4.16
CA GLY A 86 13.29 -3.35 5.02
C GLY A 86 12.73 -2.06 5.59
N LYS A 87 13.59 -1.07 5.78
CA LYS A 87 13.23 0.22 6.39
C LYS A 87 12.20 1.00 5.56
N SER A 88 12.19 0.83 4.25
CA SER A 88 11.21 1.49 3.36
C SER A 88 9.77 1.13 3.70
N GLY A 89 9.53 -0.10 4.16
CA GLY A 89 8.21 -0.54 4.59
C GLY A 89 7.95 -0.40 6.10
N GLY A 90 8.88 0.21 6.83
CA GLY A 90 8.75 0.36 8.27
C GLY A 90 9.19 -0.88 9.05
N PHE A 91 9.91 -1.80 8.43
CA PHE A 91 10.43 -3.00 9.09
C PHE A 91 11.79 -2.72 9.73
N PHE A 92 11.85 -2.82 11.04
CA PHE A 92 13.08 -2.58 11.80
C PHE A 92 13.80 -3.87 12.20
N ASP A 93 13.13 -5.01 12.10
CA ASP A 93 13.72 -6.32 12.33
C ASP A 93 13.26 -7.32 11.28
N LYS A 94 14.08 -8.35 11.05
CA LYS A 94 13.80 -9.36 10.03
C LYS A 94 12.67 -10.32 10.42
N ASP A 95 12.47 -10.55 11.70
CA ASP A 95 11.42 -11.44 12.18
C ASP A 95 10.03 -10.86 11.91
N THR A 96 9.85 -9.57 12.18
CA THR A 96 8.59 -8.87 11.87
C THR A 96 8.33 -8.87 10.36
N GLU A 97 9.36 -8.55 9.57
CA GLU A 97 9.24 -8.57 8.11
C GLU A 97 8.83 -9.96 7.60
N TYR A 98 9.46 -11.00 8.10
CA TYR A 98 9.14 -12.37 7.73
C TYR A 98 7.69 -12.74 8.05
N LYS A 99 7.20 -12.36 9.23
CA LYS A 99 5.81 -12.62 9.64
C LYS A 99 4.81 -11.95 8.69
N TYR A 100 5.03 -10.69 8.34
CA TYR A 100 4.15 -9.96 7.44
C TYR A 100 4.23 -10.50 6.01
N LYS A 101 5.43 -10.83 5.54
CA LYS A 101 5.61 -11.45 4.23
C LYS A 101 4.89 -12.79 4.11
N THR A 102 5.02 -13.65 5.12
CA THR A 102 4.32 -14.94 5.18
C THR A 102 2.81 -14.76 5.15
N ARG A 103 2.29 -13.77 5.88
CA ARG A 103 0.87 -13.44 5.86
C ARG A 103 0.40 -13.02 4.47
N GLY A 104 1.19 -12.22 3.78
CA GLY A 104 0.91 -11.81 2.40
C GLY A 104 0.90 -13.00 1.44
N GLU A 105 1.87 -13.90 1.56
CA GLU A 105 1.91 -15.12 0.76
C GLU A 105 0.67 -15.99 0.98
N GLU A 106 0.20 -16.11 2.21
CA GLU A 106 -1.04 -16.82 2.52
C GLU A 106 -2.26 -16.19 1.87
N MET A 107 -2.34 -14.85 1.91
CA MET A 107 -3.43 -14.12 1.25
C MET A 107 -3.46 -14.41 -0.25
N ILE A 108 -2.30 -14.38 -0.90
CA ILE A 108 -2.18 -14.67 -2.32
C ILE A 108 -2.57 -16.13 -2.62
N ARG A 109 -2.13 -17.07 -1.80
CA ARG A 109 -2.51 -18.48 -1.96
C ARG A 109 -4.02 -18.70 -1.85
N ARG A 110 -4.68 -17.99 -0.93
CA ARG A 110 -6.14 -18.05 -0.79
C ARG A 110 -6.85 -17.54 -2.03
N VAL A 111 -6.37 -16.47 -2.64
CA VAL A 111 -6.94 -15.93 -3.88
C VAL A 111 -6.78 -16.93 -5.03
N VAL A 112 -5.62 -17.57 -5.15
CA VAL A 112 -5.37 -18.59 -6.18
C VAL A 112 -6.29 -19.78 -6.00
N LYS A 113 -6.51 -20.20 -4.76
CA LYS A 113 -7.35 -21.35 -4.42
C LYS A 113 -8.84 -21.05 -4.62
N ASN A 114 -9.29 -19.85 -4.27
CA ASN A 114 -10.69 -19.43 -4.33
C ASN A 114 -10.81 -18.04 -4.95
N PRO A 115 -10.65 -17.91 -6.29
CA PRO A 115 -10.65 -16.59 -6.92
C PRO A 115 -11.99 -15.87 -6.90
N GLY A 116 -13.09 -16.59 -6.66
CA GLY A 116 -14.42 -15.99 -6.67
C GLY A 116 -14.87 -15.58 -8.07
N PRO A 117 -15.98 -14.83 -8.16
CA PRO A 117 -16.46 -14.29 -9.44
C PRO A 117 -15.62 -13.06 -9.83
N LEU A 118 -14.62 -13.28 -10.63
CA LEU A 118 -13.75 -12.22 -11.16
C LEU A 118 -14.15 -11.84 -12.58
#